data_23facdb87efea79c585342d808c70985
#
_entry.id   23facdb87efea79c585342d808c70985
#
_cell.length_a   1.000
_cell.length_b   1.000
_cell.length_c   1.000
_cell.angle_alpha   90.00
_cell.angle_beta   90.00
_cell.angle_gamma   90.00
#
_symmetry.space_group_name_H-M   'P 1'
#
loop_
_entity.id
_entity.type
_entity.pdbx_description
1 polymer ?
#
loop_
_entity_poly.entity_id
_entity_poly.type
_entity_poly.pdbx_seq_one_letter_code
_entity_poly.pdbx_strand_id
1 'polypeptide(L)'
;MAGAHIVVLGAGIGGMPAAYELKAALGHEHRITVINAVDYFQFVPSNPWLAVGWREREAITLPIGPALEKKGIAFIAQPVVRIDAEGHAVQLEDGRRVAYDYLVIATGPRQAFEEVPGSGPHGGHTQSICTVDHAGLALAEYRRFLEAPGPAVIGAMPGASCFGPAYEFAFIFSRDLQKRKLRHKVPITFVTSEPYIGHLGLGGVGDSRGMLESELRNHDIKWICNARVTRVEAGRMLVTELDEAGQVKKEHELPFGYSMMLPAFKGVDAVAAVEGLCNPRGFVLIDEHQRSRK
;
A
#
# COMPACT_ATOMS: atom_id res chain seq x y z
N MET A 1 6.07 6.66 41.47
CA MET A 1 5.10 7.23 40.51
C MET A 1 4.50 6.08 39.71
N ALA A 2 3.21 6.12 39.38
CA ALA A 2 2.62 5.10 38.49
C ALA A 2 3.30 5.19 37.11
N GLY A 3 3.64 4.05 36.51
CA GLY A 3 4.25 4.03 35.19
C GLY A 3 3.31 4.59 34.11
N ALA A 4 3.85 5.27 33.10
CA ALA A 4 3.09 5.80 31.99
C ALA A 4 2.51 4.67 31.11
N HIS A 5 1.39 4.95 30.46
CA HIS A 5 0.79 4.10 29.45
C HIS A 5 1.10 4.63 28.04
N ILE A 6 1.87 3.88 27.28
CA ILE A 6 2.20 4.17 25.90
C ILE A 6 1.33 3.32 24.99
N VAL A 7 0.59 3.96 24.09
CA VAL A 7 -0.22 3.27 23.07
C VAL A 7 0.43 3.44 21.70
N VAL A 8 0.61 2.33 21.00
CA VAL A 8 1.13 2.29 19.62
C VAL A 8 -0.01 1.88 18.69
N LEU A 9 -0.39 2.77 17.78
CA LEU A 9 -1.41 2.51 16.77
C LEU A 9 -0.76 1.98 15.49
N GLY A 10 -1.11 0.75 15.14
CA GLY A 10 -0.56 0.03 14.01
C GLY A 10 0.56 -0.93 14.40
N ALA A 11 0.52 -2.13 13.85
CA ALA A 11 1.48 -3.21 14.08
C ALA A 11 2.20 -3.61 12.76
N GLY A 12 2.44 -2.65 11.90
CA GLY A 12 3.24 -2.82 10.68
C GLY A 12 4.73 -2.67 10.94
N ILE A 13 5.48 -2.41 9.85
CA ILE A 13 6.95 -2.25 9.88
C ILE A 13 7.44 -1.05 10.71
N GLY A 14 6.57 -0.08 11.01
CA GLY A 14 6.89 1.02 11.93
C GLY A 14 6.50 0.72 13.36
N GLY A 15 5.28 0.21 13.60
CA GLY A 15 4.73 0.04 14.94
C GLY A 15 5.34 -1.12 15.73
N MET A 16 5.61 -2.26 15.08
CA MET A 16 6.22 -3.42 15.77
C MET A 16 7.64 -3.11 16.29
N PRO A 17 8.57 -2.58 15.48
CA PRO A 17 9.88 -2.15 15.99
C PRO A 17 9.76 -1.07 17.06
N ALA A 18 8.91 -0.06 16.87
CA ALA A 18 8.71 0.99 17.88
C ALA A 18 8.28 0.41 19.24
N ALA A 19 7.33 -0.53 19.24
CA ALA A 19 6.89 -1.18 20.47
C ALA A 19 8.00 -2.00 21.14
N TYR A 20 8.83 -2.69 20.37
CA TYR A 20 9.96 -3.46 20.89
C TYR A 20 11.07 -2.59 21.44
N GLU A 21 11.46 -1.53 20.74
CA GLU A 21 12.47 -0.57 21.19
C GLU A 21 12.02 0.18 22.45
N LEU A 22 10.76 0.63 22.48
CA LEU A 22 10.19 1.24 23.69
C LEU A 22 10.22 0.27 24.87
N LYS A 23 9.87 -1.01 24.66
CA LYS A 23 9.91 -2.01 25.73
C LYS A 23 11.33 -2.27 26.22
N ALA A 24 12.29 -2.34 25.30
CA ALA A 24 13.70 -2.53 25.65
C ALA A 24 14.26 -1.34 26.43
N ALA A 25 13.93 -0.11 26.02
CA ALA A 25 14.42 1.11 26.65
C ALA A 25 13.77 1.42 27.99
N LEU A 26 12.46 1.16 28.14
CA LEU A 26 11.66 1.55 29.31
C LEU A 26 11.45 0.42 30.33
N GLY A 27 11.81 -0.81 29.98
CA GLY A 27 11.70 -1.97 30.87
C GLY A 27 10.26 -2.30 31.26
N HIS A 28 10.02 -2.57 32.56
CA HIS A 28 8.72 -2.98 33.09
C HIS A 28 7.97 -1.86 33.83
N GLU A 29 8.59 -0.67 33.96
CA GLU A 29 8.00 0.45 34.72
C GLU A 29 6.81 1.07 33.99
N HIS A 30 6.77 0.95 32.66
CA HIS A 30 5.75 1.51 31.79
C HIS A 30 4.93 0.42 31.09
N ARG A 31 3.65 0.71 30.90
CA ARG A 31 2.76 -0.16 30.13
C ARG A 31 2.79 0.22 28.65
N ILE A 32 2.98 -0.77 27.77
CA ILE A 32 2.89 -0.59 26.34
C ILE A 32 1.73 -1.42 25.81
N THR A 33 0.86 -0.80 25.01
CA THR A 33 -0.24 -1.48 24.33
C THR A 33 -0.15 -1.19 22.84
N VAL A 34 -0.11 -2.20 22.02
CA VAL A 34 -0.23 -2.11 20.55
C VAL A 34 -1.67 -2.34 20.17
N ILE A 35 -2.23 -1.45 19.34
CA ILE A 35 -3.60 -1.58 18.79
C ILE A 35 -3.48 -1.67 17.27
N ASN A 36 -4.07 -2.70 16.67
CA ASN A 36 -4.07 -2.90 15.23
C ASN A 36 -5.43 -3.41 14.77
N ALA A 37 -5.86 -3.03 13.57
CA ALA A 37 -7.16 -3.43 13.04
C ALA A 37 -7.29 -4.94 12.82
N VAL A 38 -6.16 -5.61 12.53
CA VAL A 38 -6.09 -7.06 12.30
C VAL A 38 -5.12 -7.71 13.28
N ASP A 39 -5.21 -9.01 13.47
CA ASP A 39 -4.42 -9.80 14.43
C ASP A 39 -3.12 -10.38 13.85
N TYR A 40 -2.82 -10.08 12.58
CA TYR A 40 -1.64 -10.55 11.88
C TYR A 40 -0.75 -9.42 11.38
N PHE A 41 0.56 -9.64 11.43
CA PHE A 41 1.56 -8.89 10.69
C PHE A 41 1.68 -9.45 9.28
N GLN A 42 1.76 -8.59 8.27
CA GLN A 42 1.98 -8.98 6.88
C GLN A 42 3.37 -8.54 6.39
N PHE A 43 4.07 -9.42 5.72
CA PHE A 43 5.31 -9.09 5.04
C PHE A 43 5.00 -8.56 3.64
N VAL A 44 4.66 -7.27 3.56
CA VAL A 44 4.19 -6.57 2.35
C VAL A 44 5.05 -6.82 1.11
N PRO A 45 6.40 -6.88 1.18
CA PRO A 45 7.24 -7.14 0.00
C PRO A 45 6.95 -8.48 -0.70
N SER A 46 6.29 -9.44 -0.03
CA SER A 46 5.90 -10.71 -0.65
C SER A 46 4.49 -10.72 -1.27
N ASN A 47 3.72 -9.66 -1.14
CA ASN A 47 2.39 -9.56 -1.73
C ASN A 47 2.37 -9.77 -3.27
N PRO A 48 3.33 -9.23 -4.07
CA PRO A 48 3.42 -9.51 -5.50
C PRO A 48 3.53 -11.01 -5.83
N TRP A 49 4.21 -11.78 -4.98
CA TRP A 49 4.42 -13.22 -5.14
C TRP A 49 3.16 -14.01 -4.79
N LEU A 50 2.43 -13.58 -3.75
CA LEU A 50 1.11 -14.13 -3.45
C LEU A 50 0.14 -13.90 -4.61
N ALA A 51 0.13 -12.69 -5.20
CA ALA A 51 -0.81 -12.31 -6.26
C ALA A 51 -0.66 -13.14 -7.55
N VAL A 52 0.46 -13.84 -7.75
CA VAL A 52 0.67 -14.80 -8.86
C VAL A 52 0.72 -16.27 -8.38
N GLY A 53 0.50 -16.51 -7.08
CA GLY A 53 0.47 -17.86 -6.51
C GLY A 53 1.85 -18.48 -6.27
N TRP A 54 2.92 -17.68 -6.14
CA TRP A 54 4.27 -18.17 -5.80
C TRP A 54 4.49 -18.26 -4.29
N ARG A 55 3.62 -17.66 -3.50
CA ARG A 55 3.59 -17.74 -2.04
C ARG A 55 2.15 -17.98 -1.60
N GLU A 56 2.00 -18.66 -0.46
CA GLU A 56 0.74 -18.76 0.25
C GLU A 56 0.65 -17.66 1.32
N ARG A 57 -0.58 -17.30 1.70
CA ARG A 57 -0.85 -16.25 2.68
C ARG A 57 -0.14 -16.51 4.02
N GLU A 58 -0.18 -17.76 4.48
CA GLU A 58 0.38 -18.19 5.75
C GLU A 58 1.90 -18.08 5.81
N ALA A 59 2.57 -18.13 4.63
CA ALA A 59 4.01 -17.98 4.53
C ALA A 59 4.49 -16.51 4.65
N ILE A 60 3.57 -15.55 4.51
CA ILE A 60 3.87 -14.11 4.52
C ILE A 60 3.12 -13.33 5.60
N THR A 61 2.41 -14.04 6.49
CA THR A 61 1.73 -13.46 7.65
C THR A 61 2.19 -14.13 8.94
N LEU A 62 2.20 -13.36 10.02
CA LEU A 62 2.57 -13.85 11.36
C LEU A 62 1.55 -13.32 12.38
N PRO A 63 1.10 -14.15 13.36
CA PRO A 63 0.22 -13.68 14.42
C PRO A 63 0.94 -12.64 15.30
N ILE A 64 0.32 -11.50 15.53
CA ILE A 64 0.88 -10.37 16.30
C ILE A 64 0.83 -10.68 17.80
N GLY A 65 -0.32 -11.13 18.32
CA GLY A 65 -0.55 -11.31 19.74
C GLY A 65 0.54 -12.14 20.44
N PRO A 66 0.82 -13.38 20.00
CA PRO A 66 1.87 -14.22 20.59
C PRO A 66 3.28 -13.61 20.54
N ALA A 67 3.58 -12.81 19.50
CA ALA A 67 4.88 -12.16 19.36
C ALA A 67 5.07 -11.01 20.38
N LEU A 68 4.02 -10.23 20.63
CA LEU A 68 4.01 -9.14 21.60
C LEU A 68 3.95 -9.65 23.05
N GLU A 69 3.15 -10.69 23.30
CA GLU A 69 3.01 -11.33 24.62
C GLU A 69 4.36 -11.81 25.17
N LYS A 70 5.19 -12.45 24.34
CA LYS A 70 6.55 -12.88 24.70
C LYS A 70 7.45 -11.73 25.17
N LYS A 71 7.10 -10.50 24.84
CA LYS A 71 7.81 -9.28 25.25
C LYS A 71 7.12 -8.55 26.40
N GLY A 72 5.99 -9.06 26.91
CA GLY A 72 5.19 -8.39 27.93
C GLY A 72 4.55 -7.09 27.41
N ILE A 73 4.18 -7.05 26.14
CA ILE A 73 3.47 -5.94 25.47
C ILE A 73 2.03 -6.37 25.27
N ALA A 74 1.07 -5.56 25.71
CA ALA A 74 -0.35 -5.82 25.51
C ALA A 74 -0.75 -5.60 24.04
N PHE A 75 -1.70 -6.40 23.54
CA PHE A 75 -2.21 -6.30 22.18
C PHE A 75 -3.73 -6.25 22.15
N ILE A 76 -4.26 -5.38 21.29
CA ILE A 76 -5.71 -5.26 21.01
C ILE A 76 -5.90 -5.33 19.48
N ALA A 77 -6.56 -6.39 19.02
CA ALA A 77 -6.94 -6.58 17.62
C ALA A 77 -8.30 -5.92 17.37
N GLN A 78 -8.33 -4.60 17.20
CA GLN A 78 -9.53 -3.80 16.92
C GLN A 78 -9.17 -2.54 16.14
N PRO A 79 -9.99 -2.13 15.17
CA PRO A 79 -9.82 -0.81 14.52
C PRO A 79 -9.99 0.34 15.53
N VAL A 80 -9.15 1.37 15.39
CA VAL A 80 -9.37 2.66 16.06
C VAL A 80 -10.21 3.54 15.14
N VAL A 81 -11.36 3.99 15.62
CA VAL A 81 -12.30 4.82 14.86
C VAL A 81 -12.17 6.31 15.18
N ARG A 82 -11.61 6.65 16.35
CA ARG A 82 -11.41 8.04 16.77
C ARG A 82 -10.21 8.18 17.70
N ILE A 83 -9.49 9.28 17.56
CA ILE A 83 -8.48 9.75 18.51
C ILE A 83 -9.03 11.01 19.21
N ASP A 84 -9.14 10.96 20.51
CA ASP A 84 -9.47 12.07 21.38
C ASP A 84 -8.14 12.61 21.96
N ALA A 85 -7.52 13.55 21.23
CA ALA A 85 -6.20 14.05 21.59
C ALA A 85 -6.22 14.88 22.90
N GLU A 86 -7.31 15.60 23.16
CA GLU A 86 -7.46 16.42 24.39
C GLU A 86 -7.79 15.53 25.60
N GLY A 87 -8.63 14.51 25.39
CA GLY A 87 -8.98 13.53 26.43
C GLY A 87 -7.98 12.40 26.58
N HIS A 88 -6.84 12.43 25.88
CA HIS A 88 -5.77 11.41 25.92
C HIS A 88 -6.31 9.99 25.82
N ALA A 89 -7.17 9.72 24.83
CA ALA A 89 -7.77 8.41 24.64
C ALA A 89 -8.00 8.09 23.15
N VAL A 90 -7.99 6.81 22.81
CA VAL A 90 -8.47 6.31 21.52
C VAL A 90 -9.76 5.53 21.71
N GLN A 91 -10.69 5.65 20.78
CA GLN A 91 -11.93 4.89 20.72
C GLN A 91 -11.81 3.77 19.70
N LEU A 92 -12.13 2.57 20.13
CA LEU A 92 -12.15 1.37 19.29
C LEU A 92 -13.51 1.21 18.62
N GLU A 93 -13.56 0.43 17.56
CA GLU A 93 -14.80 0.13 16.83
C GLU A 93 -15.87 -0.54 17.69
N ASP A 94 -15.47 -1.36 18.66
CA ASP A 94 -16.37 -2.01 19.63
C ASP A 94 -16.87 -1.06 20.75
N GLY A 95 -16.54 0.23 20.69
CA GLY A 95 -16.96 1.25 21.64
C GLY A 95 -16.04 1.42 22.86
N ARG A 96 -15.08 0.53 23.09
CA ARG A 96 -14.11 0.67 24.20
C ARG A 96 -13.24 1.91 24.00
N ARG A 97 -12.87 2.54 25.11
CA ARG A 97 -11.87 3.63 25.15
C ARG A 97 -10.59 3.13 25.81
N VAL A 98 -9.46 3.47 25.21
CA VAL A 98 -8.13 3.17 25.74
C VAL A 98 -7.43 4.50 26.01
N ALA A 99 -7.22 4.81 27.29
CA ALA A 99 -6.47 6.01 27.71
C ALA A 99 -4.97 5.80 27.51
N TYR A 100 -4.25 6.89 27.26
CA TYR A 100 -2.81 6.90 27.09
C TYR A 100 -2.17 8.16 27.69
N ASP A 101 -0.90 8.05 28.08
CA ASP A 101 -0.05 9.20 28.38
C ASP A 101 0.76 9.62 27.15
N TYR A 102 1.14 8.64 26.32
CA TYR A 102 1.85 8.85 25.05
C TYR A 102 1.23 8.02 23.93
N LEU A 103 1.10 8.60 22.75
CA LEU A 103 0.56 7.97 21.56
C LEU A 103 1.59 7.93 20.44
N VAL A 104 1.89 6.73 19.94
CA VAL A 104 2.70 6.51 18.74
C VAL A 104 1.76 6.17 17.58
N ILE A 105 1.74 7.00 16.55
CA ILE A 105 0.90 6.80 15.36
C ILE A 105 1.76 6.13 14.28
N ALA A 106 1.54 4.84 14.05
CA ALA A 106 2.24 4.02 13.07
C ALA A 106 1.26 3.21 12.19
N THR A 107 0.10 3.79 11.92
CA THR A 107 -1.01 3.16 11.19
C THR A 107 -0.70 2.88 9.72
N GLY A 108 0.34 3.51 9.16
CA GLY A 108 0.54 3.55 7.73
C GLY A 108 -0.55 4.35 7.00
N PRO A 109 -0.54 4.36 5.66
CA PRO A 109 -1.56 5.02 4.87
C PRO A 109 -2.75 4.10 4.58
N ARG A 110 -3.88 4.69 4.21
CA ARG A 110 -4.94 4.00 3.48
C ARG A 110 -4.81 4.21 1.97
N GLN A 111 -5.33 3.27 1.21
CA GLN A 111 -5.38 3.33 -0.25
C GLN A 111 -6.55 4.20 -0.71
N ALA A 112 -6.27 5.19 -1.56
CA ALA A 112 -7.25 6.17 -2.05
C ALA A 112 -7.80 5.79 -3.43
N PHE A 113 -8.39 4.60 -3.55
CA PHE A 113 -8.98 4.14 -4.81
C PHE A 113 -10.12 5.05 -5.30
N GLU A 114 -10.82 5.69 -4.39
CA GLU A 114 -11.91 6.63 -4.70
C GLU A 114 -11.47 7.84 -5.55
N GLU A 115 -10.17 8.13 -5.64
CA GLU A 115 -9.66 9.23 -6.46
C GLU A 115 -9.71 8.93 -7.96
N VAL A 116 -9.83 7.65 -8.35
CA VAL A 116 -9.99 7.24 -9.74
C VAL A 116 -11.25 6.38 -9.88
N PRO A 117 -12.32 6.90 -10.49
CA PRO A 117 -13.58 6.17 -10.64
C PRO A 117 -13.40 4.79 -11.28
N GLY A 118 -13.99 3.77 -10.66
CA GLY A 118 -13.92 2.38 -11.12
C GLY A 118 -12.63 1.65 -10.80
N SER A 119 -11.71 2.24 -10.03
CA SER A 119 -10.50 1.58 -9.58
C SER A 119 -10.68 0.78 -8.28
N GLY A 120 -9.74 -0.11 -8.00
CA GLY A 120 -9.66 -0.87 -6.76
C GLY A 120 -10.29 -2.25 -6.78
N PRO A 121 -9.91 -3.12 -5.83
CA PRO A 121 -10.36 -4.52 -5.79
C PRO A 121 -11.77 -4.69 -5.19
N HIS A 122 -12.31 -3.67 -4.52
CA HIS A 122 -13.62 -3.72 -3.88
C HIS A 122 -14.67 -2.98 -4.71
N GLY A 123 -15.30 -3.68 -5.64
CA GLY A 123 -16.32 -3.11 -6.53
C GLY A 123 -15.78 -2.29 -7.71
N GLY A 124 -14.46 -2.18 -7.85
CA GLY A 124 -13.79 -1.64 -9.03
C GLY A 124 -13.32 -2.72 -9.99
N HIS A 125 -12.52 -2.32 -10.97
CA HIS A 125 -12.06 -3.18 -12.06
C HIS A 125 -10.56 -3.41 -12.08
N THR A 126 -9.82 -2.91 -11.07
CA THR A 126 -8.37 -3.14 -10.93
C THR A 126 -8.04 -3.88 -9.66
N GLN A 127 -7.00 -4.69 -9.70
CA GLN A 127 -6.43 -5.36 -8.54
C GLN A 127 -5.37 -4.47 -7.87
N SER A 128 -4.94 -4.88 -6.68
CA SER A 128 -3.89 -4.24 -5.90
C SER A 128 -3.08 -5.29 -5.15
N ILE A 129 -1.85 -4.91 -4.78
CA ILE A 129 -0.94 -5.73 -3.96
C ILE A 129 -0.52 -5.01 -2.68
N CYS A 130 -1.21 -3.91 -2.32
CA CYS A 130 -0.84 -3.09 -1.17
C CYS A 130 -1.03 -3.80 0.18
N THR A 131 -1.94 -4.78 0.23
CA THR A 131 -2.19 -5.61 1.41
C THR A 131 -2.23 -7.09 1.02
N VAL A 132 -2.07 -7.98 2.00
CA VAL A 132 -2.18 -9.42 1.77
C VAL A 132 -3.59 -9.82 1.31
N ASP A 133 -4.62 -9.13 1.79
CA ASP A 133 -6.00 -9.38 1.37
C ASP A 133 -6.21 -8.99 -0.10
N HIS A 134 -5.70 -7.82 -0.51
CA HIS A 134 -5.71 -7.40 -1.91
C HIS A 134 -4.93 -8.37 -2.81
N ALA A 135 -3.76 -8.83 -2.36
CA ALA A 135 -2.97 -9.81 -3.11
C ALA A 135 -3.72 -11.16 -3.27
N GLY A 136 -4.50 -11.56 -2.26
CA GLY A 136 -5.39 -12.72 -2.34
C GLY A 136 -6.51 -12.55 -3.38
N LEU A 137 -7.14 -11.37 -3.41
CA LEU A 137 -8.14 -11.03 -4.44
C LEU A 137 -7.49 -10.99 -5.83
N ALA A 138 -6.30 -10.38 -5.94
CA ALA A 138 -5.53 -10.33 -7.18
C ALA A 138 -5.18 -11.74 -7.69
N LEU A 139 -4.83 -12.68 -6.82
CA LEU A 139 -4.59 -14.08 -7.19
C LEU A 139 -5.85 -14.76 -7.71
N ALA A 140 -6.99 -14.55 -7.05
CA ALA A 140 -8.26 -15.12 -7.49
C ALA A 140 -8.64 -14.64 -8.89
N GLU A 141 -8.45 -13.34 -9.15
CA GLU A 141 -8.71 -12.75 -10.46
C GLU A 141 -7.67 -13.18 -11.50
N TYR A 142 -6.40 -13.31 -11.12
CA TYR A 142 -5.36 -13.84 -11.99
C TYR A 142 -5.65 -15.27 -12.44
N ARG A 143 -6.15 -16.14 -11.55
CA ARG A 143 -6.53 -17.50 -11.91
C ARG A 143 -7.66 -17.53 -12.96
N ARG A 144 -8.66 -16.65 -12.84
CA ARG A 144 -9.71 -16.50 -13.87
C ARG A 144 -9.16 -15.96 -15.18
N PHE A 145 -8.28 -14.96 -15.11
CA PHE A 145 -7.61 -14.42 -16.30
C PHE A 145 -6.83 -15.47 -17.09
N LEU A 146 -6.20 -16.44 -16.40
CA LEU A 146 -5.45 -17.51 -17.04
C LEU A 146 -6.33 -18.46 -17.88
N GLU A 147 -7.63 -18.53 -17.64
CA GLU A 147 -8.59 -19.31 -18.42
C GLU A 147 -8.86 -18.69 -19.80
N ALA A 148 -8.83 -17.36 -19.88
CA ALA A 148 -9.01 -16.60 -21.12
C ALA A 148 -8.01 -15.42 -21.18
N PRO A 149 -6.72 -15.69 -21.41
CA PRO A 149 -5.69 -14.66 -21.40
C PRO A 149 -5.89 -13.60 -22.49
N GLY A 150 -5.72 -12.35 -22.13
CA GLY A 150 -5.84 -11.18 -23.01
C GLY A 150 -4.87 -10.06 -22.59
N PRO A 151 -5.11 -8.81 -23.02
CA PRO A 151 -4.27 -7.68 -22.62
C PRO A 151 -4.26 -7.47 -21.11
N ALA A 152 -3.13 -6.99 -20.57
CA ALA A 152 -3.01 -6.61 -19.17
C ALA A 152 -2.47 -5.18 -19.02
N VAL A 153 -3.02 -4.44 -18.04
CA VAL A 153 -2.55 -3.10 -17.67
C VAL A 153 -2.05 -3.13 -16.23
N ILE A 154 -0.78 -2.79 -16.03
CA ILE A 154 -0.13 -2.79 -14.73
C ILE A 154 0.51 -1.43 -14.51
N GLY A 155 0.51 -0.90 -13.29
CA GLY A 155 1.18 0.36 -13.03
C GLY A 155 0.75 1.08 -11.77
N ALA A 156 0.80 2.42 -11.84
CA ALA A 156 0.50 3.28 -10.71
C ALA A 156 -0.43 4.43 -11.12
N MET A 157 -1.44 4.69 -10.30
CA MET A 157 -2.44 5.73 -10.47
C MET A 157 -1.85 7.13 -10.23
N PRO A 158 -2.51 8.20 -10.68
CA PRO A 158 -2.15 9.56 -10.28
C PRO A 158 -2.07 9.70 -8.76
N GLY A 159 -1.07 10.43 -8.28
CA GLY A 159 -0.85 10.63 -6.84
C GLY A 159 -0.27 9.43 -6.08
N ALA A 160 0.02 8.32 -6.74
CA ALA A 160 0.79 7.24 -6.14
C ALA A 160 2.18 7.75 -5.73
N SER A 161 2.67 7.29 -4.58
CA SER A 161 3.98 7.66 -4.03
C SER A 161 4.95 6.47 -3.91
N CYS A 162 4.51 5.27 -4.28
CA CYS A 162 5.31 4.05 -4.21
C CYS A 162 5.22 3.33 -5.56
N PHE A 163 6.22 3.49 -6.42
CA PHE A 163 6.22 2.96 -7.80
C PHE A 163 6.92 1.61 -7.93
N GLY A 164 7.92 1.34 -7.08
CA GLY A 164 8.72 0.12 -7.12
C GLY A 164 7.91 -1.18 -7.21
N PRO A 165 6.90 -1.39 -6.35
CA PRO A 165 6.09 -2.59 -6.39
C PRO A 165 5.29 -2.79 -7.69
N ALA A 166 4.98 -1.73 -8.45
CA ALA A 166 4.34 -1.86 -9.75
C ALA A 166 5.30 -2.48 -10.79
N TYR A 167 6.56 -2.03 -10.83
CA TYR A 167 7.60 -2.63 -11.67
C TYR A 167 7.85 -4.08 -11.28
N GLU A 168 8.03 -4.33 -9.98
CA GLU A 168 8.25 -5.68 -9.47
C GLU A 168 7.11 -6.62 -9.88
N PHE A 169 5.87 -6.20 -9.69
CA PHE A 169 4.71 -7.00 -10.09
C PHE A 169 4.66 -7.22 -11.61
N ALA A 170 4.96 -6.22 -12.43
CA ALA A 170 4.97 -6.36 -13.88
C ALA A 170 5.97 -7.42 -14.35
N PHE A 171 7.16 -7.47 -13.74
CA PHE A 171 8.17 -8.47 -14.07
C PHE A 171 7.80 -9.87 -13.53
N ILE A 172 7.28 -9.96 -12.30
CA ILE A 172 6.81 -11.22 -11.71
C ILE A 172 5.66 -11.79 -12.54
N PHE A 173 4.67 -10.97 -12.91
CA PHE A 173 3.54 -11.35 -13.74
C PHE A 173 3.99 -11.84 -15.12
N SER A 174 4.86 -11.09 -15.79
CA SER A 174 5.45 -11.49 -17.07
C SER A 174 6.21 -12.82 -16.94
N ARG A 175 7.00 -13.00 -15.88
CA ARG A 175 7.78 -14.23 -15.64
C ARG A 175 6.88 -15.43 -15.36
N ASP A 176 5.79 -15.27 -14.60
CA ASP A 176 4.84 -16.36 -14.39
C ASP A 176 4.15 -16.78 -15.68
N LEU A 177 3.73 -15.82 -16.51
CA LEU A 177 3.17 -16.08 -17.83
C LEU A 177 4.16 -16.81 -18.75
N GLN A 178 5.48 -16.49 -18.68
CA GLN A 178 6.52 -17.22 -19.40
C GLN A 178 6.62 -18.67 -18.93
N LYS A 179 6.66 -18.92 -17.61
CA LYS A 179 6.66 -20.26 -17.02
C LYS A 179 5.44 -21.08 -17.48
N ARG A 180 4.29 -20.44 -17.63
CA ARG A 180 3.03 -21.04 -18.11
C ARG A 180 2.95 -21.14 -19.64
N LYS A 181 3.94 -20.62 -20.38
CA LYS A 181 3.93 -20.55 -21.86
C LYS A 181 2.77 -19.71 -22.42
N LEU A 182 2.30 -18.72 -21.66
CA LEU A 182 1.17 -17.83 -22.02
C LEU A 182 1.61 -16.40 -22.35
N ARG A 183 2.87 -16.03 -22.12
CA ARG A 183 3.34 -14.63 -22.27
C ARG A 183 3.03 -14.04 -23.66
N HIS A 184 3.13 -14.82 -24.73
CA HIS A 184 2.87 -14.41 -26.10
C HIS A 184 1.40 -14.05 -26.38
N LYS A 185 0.47 -14.50 -25.53
CA LYS A 185 -0.98 -14.20 -25.62
C LYS A 185 -1.37 -12.95 -24.82
N VAL A 186 -0.47 -12.38 -24.03
CA VAL A 186 -0.76 -11.32 -23.08
C VAL A 186 0.06 -10.08 -23.40
N PRO A 187 -0.41 -9.17 -24.27
CA PRO A 187 0.18 -7.83 -24.37
C PRO A 187 0.11 -7.13 -23.02
N ILE A 188 1.25 -6.62 -22.53
CA ILE A 188 1.32 -5.91 -21.25
C ILE A 188 1.63 -4.44 -21.53
N THR A 189 0.84 -3.55 -20.92
CA THR A 189 1.11 -2.10 -20.90
C THR A 189 1.34 -1.65 -19.47
N PHE A 190 2.50 -1.04 -19.21
CA PHE A 190 2.82 -0.39 -17.95
C PHE A 190 2.39 1.08 -18.01
N VAL A 191 1.55 1.51 -17.06
CA VAL A 191 1.01 2.88 -17.02
C VAL A 191 1.46 3.53 -15.72
N THR A 192 2.13 4.68 -15.82
CA THR A 192 2.64 5.38 -14.63
C THR A 192 2.50 6.89 -14.73
N SER A 193 2.18 7.53 -13.62
CA SER A 193 2.19 8.98 -13.49
C SER A 193 3.59 9.58 -13.38
N GLU A 194 4.63 8.75 -13.33
CA GLU A 194 6.02 9.21 -13.35
C GLU A 194 6.34 9.93 -14.66
N PRO A 195 7.20 10.97 -14.63
CA PRO A 195 7.61 11.68 -15.85
C PRO A 195 8.41 10.81 -16.82
N TYR A 196 9.11 9.80 -16.33
CA TYR A 196 9.87 8.80 -17.09
C TYR A 196 10.00 7.50 -16.27
N ILE A 197 10.28 6.40 -16.96
CA ILE A 197 10.50 5.10 -16.32
C ILE A 197 11.69 5.18 -15.36
N GLY A 198 11.49 4.69 -14.14
CA GLY A 198 12.54 4.66 -13.12
C GLY A 198 12.76 5.98 -12.37
N HIS A 199 11.85 6.95 -12.50
CA HIS A 199 11.83 8.14 -11.65
C HIS A 199 11.58 7.78 -10.18
N LEU A 200 10.76 6.76 -9.91
CA LEU A 200 10.47 6.17 -8.59
C LEU A 200 9.94 7.17 -7.54
N GLY A 201 9.46 8.34 -7.98
CA GLY A 201 9.07 9.44 -7.09
C GLY A 201 10.25 10.20 -6.46
N LEU A 202 11.49 9.83 -6.78
CA LEU A 202 12.73 10.33 -6.16
C LEU A 202 13.66 11.03 -7.15
N GLY A 203 13.25 11.25 -8.39
CA GLY A 203 14.12 11.76 -9.45
C GLY A 203 15.03 10.69 -10.08
N GLY A 204 14.78 9.41 -9.75
CA GLY A 204 15.62 8.27 -10.08
C GLY A 204 16.70 7.99 -9.03
N VAL A 205 17.29 6.79 -9.08
CA VAL A 205 18.40 6.36 -8.22
C VAL A 205 19.45 5.69 -9.09
N GLY A 206 20.65 6.26 -9.17
CA GLY A 206 21.69 5.77 -10.07
C GLY A 206 21.18 5.68 -11.51
N ASP A 207 21.40 4.55 -12.19
CA ASP A 207 20.87 4.28 -13.55
C ASP A 207 19.52 3.54 -13.53
N SER A 208 18.62 3.89 -12.59
CA SER A 208 17.28 3.26 -12.50
C SER A 208 16.49 3.37 -13.81
N ARG A 209 16.64 4.48 -14.54
CA ARG A 209 15.98 4.68 -15.84
C ARG A 209 16.45 3.65 -16.87
N GLY A 210 17.75 3.62 -17.14
CA GLY A 210 18.32 2.71 -18.15
C GLY A 210 18.04 1.25 -17.85
N MET A 211 18.20 0.86 -16.57
CA MET A 211 17.94 -0.49 -16.09
C MET A 211 16.47 -0.90 -16.28
N LEU A 212 15.52 -0.10 -15.78
CA LEU A 212 14.09 -0.46 -15.84
C LEU A 212 13.53 -0.38 -17.25
N GLU A 213 13.94 0.58 -18.08
CA GLU A 213 13.57 0.60 -19.50
C GLU A 213 14.11 -0.62 -20.24
N SER A 214 15.35 -1.05 -19.94
CA SER A 214 15.92 -2.28 -20.51
C SER A 214 15.11 -3.51 -20.10
N GLU A 215 14.77 -3.64 -18.82
CA GLU A 215 13.98 -4.77 -18.32
C GLU A 215 12.55 -4.79 -18.89
N LEU A 216 11.88 -3.63 -19.01
CA LEU A 216 10.58 -3.57 -19.68
C LEU A 216 10.66 -4.04 -21.14
N ARG A 217 11.73 -3.65 -21.88
CA ARG A 217 11.97 -4.14 -23.25
C ARG A 217 12.24 -5.64 -23.30
N ASN A 218 13.09 -6.14 -22.39
CA ASN A 218 13.41 -7.58 -22.29
C ASN A 218 12.17 -8.45 -22.02
N HIS A 219 11.20 -7.89 -21.31
CA HIS A 219 9.94 -8.52 -21.02
C HIS A 219 8.82 -8.22 -22.05
N ASP A 220 9.14 -7.49 -23.14
CA ASP A 220 8.15 -7.04 -24.15
C ASP A 220 6.96 -6.31 -23.50
N ILE A 221 7.24 -5.41 -22.55
CA ILE A 221 6.24 -4.58 -21.86
C ILE A 221 6.29 -3.17 -22.45
N LYS A 222 5.19 -2.71 -23.02
CA LYS A 222 5.03 -1.31 -23.46
C LYS A 222 4.77 -0.42 -22.26
N TRP A 223 5.09 0.89 -22.33
CA TRP A 223 4.80 1.81 -21.23
C TRP A 223 4.28 3.17 -21.70
N ILE A 224 3.56 3.82 -20.80
CA ILE A 224 3.07 5.18 -20.92
C ILE A 224 3.44 5.92 -19.62
N CYS A 225 4.28 6.96 -19.74
CA CYS A 225 4.66 7.85 -18.64
C CYS A 225 3.83 9.13 -18.67
N ASN A 226 3.95 9.98 -17.64
CA ASN A 226 3.10 11.16 -17.46
C ASN A 226 1.61 10.83 -17.63
N ALA A 227 1.22 9.62 -17.23
CA ALA A 227 -0.09 9.06 -17.46
C ALA A 227 -1.05 9.44 -16.33
N ARG A 228 -2.15 10.06 -16.68
CA ARG A 228 -3.28 10.27 -15.78
C ARG A 228 -4.36 9.26 -16.10
N VAL A 229 -4.52 8.23 -15.28
CA VAL A 229 -5.69 7.36 -15.35
C VAL A 229 -6.89 8.18 -14.89
N THR A 230 -7.86 8.40 -15.77
CA THR A 230 -9.02 9.24 -15.49
C THR A 230 -10.24 8.44 -15.07
N ARG A 231 -10.35 7.21 -15.56
CA ARG A 231 -11.45 6.27 -15.25
C ARG A 231 -11.04 4.84 -15.58
N VAL A 232 -11.59 3.89 -14.85
CA VAL A 232 -11.53 2.47 -15.18
C VAL A 232 -12.96 1.93 -15.32
N GLU A 233 -13.19 1.19 -16.39
CA GLU A 233 -14.45 0.52 -16.68
C GLU A 233 -14.19 -0.98 -16.85
N ALA A 234 -15.23 -1.79 -16.90
CA ALA A 234 -15.06 -3.23 -17.11
C ALA A 234 -14.31 -3.50 -18.44
N GLY A 235 -13.10 -4.07 -18.33
CA GLY A 235 -12.25 -4.40 -19.48
C GLY A 235 -11.59 -3.22 -20.18
N ARG A 236 -11.67 -1.98 -19.67
CA ARG A 236 -11.17 -0.78 -20.35
C ARG A 236 -10.64 0.26 -19.34
N MET A 237 -9.47 0.82 -19.60
CA MET A 237 -8.88 1.91 -18.83
C MET A 237 -8.69 3.15 -19.70
N LEU A 238 -9.19 4.30 -19.25
CA LEU A 238 -9.03 5.60 -19.92
C LEU A 238 -7.84 6.32 -19.33
N VAL A 239 -6.89 6.70 -20.18
CA VAL A 239 -5.61 7.28 -19.77
C VAL A 239 -5.30 8.50 -20.62
N THR A 240 -5.09 9.64 -19.96
CA THR A 240 -4.56 10.87 -20.60
C THR A 240 -3.05 10.89 -20.42
N GLU A 241 -2.30 10.80 -21.52
CA GLU A 241 -0.85 11.04 -21.54
C GLU A 241 -0.61 12.54 -21.64
N LEU A 242 0.23 13.07 -20.74
CA LEU A 242 0.60 14.49 -20.71
C LEU A 242 2.01 14.67 -21.29
N ASP A 243 2.27 15.85 -21.84
CA ASP A 243 3.62 16.28 -22.20
C ASP A 243 4.36 16.87 -20.99
N GLU A 244 5.60 17.33 -21.20
CA GLU A 244 6.43 17.93 -20.14
C GLU A 244 5.85 19.25 -19.60
N ALA A 245 5.01 19.94 -20.38
CA ALA A 245 4.31 21.15 -19.96
C ALA A 245 2.96 20.86 -19.25
N GLY A 246 2.61 19.58 -19.08
CA GLY A 246 1.35 19.15 -18.46
C GLY A 246 0.14 19.28 -19.38
N GLN A 247 0.34 19.52 -20.69
CA GLN A 247 -0.74 19.55 -21.67
C GLN A 247 -1.07 18.15 -22.16
N VAL A 248 -2.30 17.95 -22.61
CA VAL A 248 -2.74 16.66 -23.18
C VAL A 248 -1.96 16.38 -24.46
N LYS A 249 -1.13 15.34 -24.43
CA LYS A 249 -0.39 14.82 -25.58
C LYS A 249 -1.22 13.80 -26.36
N LYS A 250 -1.87 12.90 -25.63
CA LYS A 250 -2.66 11.83 -26.23
C LYS A 250 -3.67 11.24 -25.25
N GLU A 251 -4.84 10.89 -25.74
CA GLU A 251 -5.80 10.07 -25.04
C GLU A 251 -5.63 8.62 -25.47
N HIS A 252 -5.66 7.72 -24.49
CA HIS A 252 -5.56 6.29 -24.70
C HIS A 252 -6.77 5.58 -24.10
N GLU A 253 -7.24 4.60 -24.82
CA GLU A 253 -8.23 3.65 -24.38
C GLU A 253 -7.58 2.27 -24.38
N LEU A 254 -7.26 1.74 -23.19
CA LEU A 254 -6.49 0.52 -23.02
C LEU A 254 -7.42 -0.63 -22.66
N PRO A 255 -7.63 -1.60 -23.55
CA PRO A 255 -8.37 -2.82 -23.20
C PRO A 255 -7.56 -3.67 -22.23
N PHE A 256 -8.21 -4.34 -21.28
CA PHE A 256 -7.57 -5.30 -20.40
C PHE A 256 -8.52 -6.44 -19.99
N GLY A 257 -7.95 -7.62 -19.82
CA GLY A 257 -8.57 -8.75 -19.12
C GLY A 257 -8.08 -8.84 -17.67
N TYR A 258 -6.91 -8.23 -17.37
CA TYR A 258 -6.36 -8.14 -16.02
C TYR A 258 -5.71 -6.78 -15.81
N SER A 259 -5.94 -6.18 -14.66
CA SER A 259 -5.26 -4.94 -14.29
C SER A 259 -4.85 -4.94 -12.82
N MET A 260 -3.60 -4.56 -12.54
CA MET A 260 -3.09 -4.28 -11.20
C MET A 260 -2.52 -2.86 -11.15
N MET A 261 -3.11 -2.01 -10.33
CA MET A 261 -2.74 -0.61 -10.23
C MET A 261 -2.50 -0.21 -8.77
N LEU A 262 -1.37 0.43 -8.51
CA LEU A 262 -1.09 1.02 -7.20
C LEU A 262 -1.82 2.35 -7.07
N PRO A 263 -2.62 2.57 -6.01
CA PRO A 263 -3.36 3.81 -5.80
C PRO A 263 -2.51 4.90 -5.17
N ALA A 264 -3.06 6.10 -5.12
CA ALA A 264 -2.59 7.14 -4.22
C ALA A 264 -2.80 6.74 -2.75
N PHE A 265 -2.04 7.37 -1.85
CA PHE A 265 -2.15 7.17 -0.41
C PHE A 265 -2.71 8.40 0.29
N LYS A 266 -3.48 8.14 1.36
CA LYS A 266 -3.98 9.12 2.33
C LYS A 266 -3.73 8.64 3.74
N GLY A 267 -3.73 9.54 4.71
CA GLY A 267 -3.78 9.17 6.12
C GLY A 267 -5.07 8.42 6.45
N VAL A 268 -5.03 7.56 7.47
CA VAL A 268 -6.23 6.86 7.94
C VAL A 268 -7.22 7.83 8.58
N ASP A 269 -8.50 7.59 8.42
CA ASP A 269 -9.56 8.55 8.75
C ASP A 269 -9.55 8.96 10.23
N ALA A 270 -9.31 8.02 11.15
CA ALA A 270 -9.22 8.32 12.58
C ALA A 270 -8.09 9.29 12.95
N VAL A 271 -6.98 9.29 12.19
CA VAL A 271 -5.85 10.20 12.38
C VAL A 271 -6.12 11.53 11.66
N ALA A 272 -6.62 11.46 10.43
CA ALA A 272 -6.93 12.64 9.62
C ALA A 272 -8.01 13.53 10.22
N ALA A 273 -8.92 12.95 11.03
CA ALA A 273 -10.00 13.67 11.72
C ALA A 273 -9.53 14.51 12.92
N VAL A 274 -8.27 14.34 13.38
CA VAL A 274 -7.76 15.15 14.52
C VAL A 274 -7.39 16.54 14.02
N GLU A 275 -8.11 17.54 14.49
CA GLU A 275 -7.95 18.94 14.09
C GLU A 275 -6.51 19.44 14.32
N GLY A 276 -5.90 20.05 13.32
CA GLY A 276 -4.56 20.64 13.39
C GLY A 276 -3.39 19.61 13.44
N LEU A 277 -3.67 18.31 13.40
CA LEU A 277 -2.64 17.27 13.45
C LEU A 277 -2.03 16.98 12.07
N CYS A 278 -2.83 17.05 11.01
CA CYS A 278 -2.48 16.52 9.70
C CYS A 278 -2.44 17.58 8.60
N ASN A 279 -1.75 17.27 7.51
CA ASN A 279 -1.85 17.96 6.23
C ASN A 279 -3.19 17.61 5.52
N PRO A 280 -3.55 18.29 4.39
CA PRO A 280 -4.80 18.01 3.66
C PRO A 280 -4.97 16.57 3.16
N ARG A 281 -3.90 15.79 3.07
CA ARG A 281 -3.96 14.36 2.72
C ARG A 281 -4.05 13.43 3.93
N GLY A 282 -4.18 13.98 5.15
CA GLY A 282 -4.33 13.21 6.38
C GLY A 282 -3.01 12.66 6.95
N PHE A 283 -1.85 13.10 6.48
CA PHE A 283 -0.56 12.71 7.06
C PHE A 283 -0.18 13.66 8.19
N VAL A 284 0.27 13.09 9.31
CA VAL A 284 0.66 13.83 10.51
C VAL A 284 1.81 14.80 10.20
N LEU A 285 1.67 16.05 10.65
CA LEU A 285 2.73 17.04 10.58
C LEU A 285 3.72 16.82 11.73
N ILE A 286 4.97 16.57 11.40
CA ILE A 286 6.02 16.19 12.35
C ILE A 286 7.21 17.15 12.30
N ASP A 287 7.97 17.19 13.40
CA ASP A 287 9.30 17.81 13.46
C ASP A 287 10.41 16.83 13.03
N GLU A 288 11.66 17.25 13.11
CA GLU A 288 12.84 16.44 12.79
C GLU A 288 13.03 15.20 13.70
N HIS A 289 12.39 15.18 14.87
CA HIS A 289 12.35 14.07 15.80
C HIS A 289 11.09 13.20 15.66
N GLN A 290 10.32 13.39 14.58
CA GLN A 290 9.07 12.70 14.30
C GLN A 290 7.97 12.93 15.38
N ARG A 291 8.03 14.03 16.11
CA ARG A 291 7.01 14.43 17.07
C ARG A 291 5.98 15.31 16.38
N SER A 292 4.71 15.08 16.70
CA SER A 292 3.65 15.99 16.24
C SER A 292 3.78 17.35 16.93
N ARG A 293 3.22 18.36 16.29
CA ARG A 293 3.13 19.70 16.87
C ARG A 293 1.91 19.87 17.77
N LYS A 294 1.13 18.82 17.93
CA LYS A 294 -0.09 18.79 18.72
C LYS A 294 -0.02 17.66 19.76
#